data_593ed0294eced894ffcdad3d4867dbed
#
_entry.id   593ed0294eced894ffcdad3d4867dbed
#
_cell.length_a   1.000
_cell.length_b   1.000
_cell.length_c   1.000
_cell.angle_alpha   90.00
_cell.angle_beta   90.00
_cell.angle_gamma   90.00
#
_symmetry.space_group_name_H-M   'P 1'
#
loop_
_entity.id
_entity.type
_entity.pdbx_description
1 polymer ?
#
loop_
_entity_poly.entity_id
_entity_poly.type
_entity_poly.pdbx_seq_one_letter_code
_entity_poly.pdbx_strand_id
1 'polypeptide(L)'
;LAVWAERLGVPIVKGPEGGDPASVVFDGVKAATEAGTDVLIVDTAGRLQNKRELMDELAKIRRVLGRLNVEAPHDVVLVLDATNGQNALQQIEIFKEVAGVTGLVMTKLDGTARGGVLVAAAEQYGLPIHAIGVGEKMDDLRPFDPDLVAKVIAGVA
;
A
#
# COMPACT_ATOMS: atom_id res chain seq x y z
N LEU A 1 5.10 -10.51 7.06
CA LEU A 1 5.06 -10.94 5.65
C LEU A 1 5.39 -12.42 5.47
N ALA A 2 6.51 -12.94 6.07
CA ALA A 2 6.94 -14.33 5.91
C ALA A 2 5.87 -15.38 6.25
N VAL A 3 5.16 -15.19 7.35
CA VAL A 3 4.07 -16.11 7.78
C VAL A 3 2.94 -16.14 6.74
N TRP A 4 2.64 -15.01 6.11
CA TRP A 4 1.63 -14.92 5.05
C TRP A 4 2.10 -15.60 3.77
N ALA A 5 3.36 -15.39 3.37
CA ALA A 5 3.93 -16.06 2.21
C ALA A 5 3.92 -17.59 2.37
N GLU A 6 4.29 -18.09 3.56
CA GLU A 6 4.24 -19.51 3.88
C GLU A 6 2.81 -20.08 3.82
N ARG A 7 1.83 -19.37 4.42
CA ARG A 7 0.42 -19.79 4.38
C ARG A 7 -0.16 -19.85 2.98
N LEU A 8 0.27 -18.95 2.11
CA LEU A 8 -0.19 -18.86 0.71
C LEU A 8 0.63 -19.74 -0.23
N GLY A 9 1.73 -20.35 0.24
CA GLY A 9 2.62 -21.15 -0.59
C GLY A 9 3.33 -20.34 -1.67
N VAL A 10 3.57 -19.03 -1.44
CA VAL A 10 4.24 -18.16 -2.41
C VAL A 10 5.68 -17.86 -2.00
N PRO A 11 6.61 -17.73 -2.97
CA PRO A 11 7.99 -17.38 -2.68
C PRO A 11 8.12 -16.02 -1.99
N ILE A 12 9.18 -15.88 -1.19
CA ILE A 12 9.52 -14.61 -0.55
C ILE A 12 11.02 -14.35 -0.64
N VAL A 13 11.40 -13.15 -1.05
CA VAL A 13 12.79 -12.66 -1.02
C VAL A 13 12.93 -11.72 0.18
N LYS A 14 13.97 -11.96 1.00
CA LYS A 14 14.24 -11.17 2.21
C LYS A 14 15.68 -10.70 2.18
N GLY A 15 15.91 -9.47 2.59
CA GLY A 15 17.24 -8.95 2.86
C GLY A 15 17.73 -9.25 4.28
N PRO A 16 19.02 -9.06 4.55
CA PRO A 16 19.55 -9.06 5.91
C PRO A 16 18.99 -7.89 6.72
N GLU A 17 18.93 -8.05 8.04
CA GLU A 17 18.54 -6.98 8.94
C GLU A 17 19.48 -5.78 8.81
N GLY A 18 18.93 -4.58 8.65
CA GLY A 18 19.71 -3.35 8.38
C GLY A 18 20.29 -3.25 6.96
N GLY A 19 19.94 -4.19 6.07
CA GLY A 19 20.36 -4.15 4.67
C GLY A 19 19.68 -3.04 3.88
N ASP A 20 20.18 -2.77 2.66
CA ASP A 20 19.61 -1.79 1.75
C ASP A 20 18.31 -2.33 1.10
N PRO A 21 17.13 -1.72 1.37
CA PRO A 21 15.88 -2.19 0.80
C PRO A 21 15.85 -2.21 -0.72
N ALA A 22 16.52 -1.26 -1.37
CA ALA A 22 16.58 -1.22 -2.83
C ALA A 22 17.36 -2.41 -3.43
N SER A 23 18.34 -2.96 -2.70
CA SER A 23 19.02 -4.21 -3.09
C SER A 23 18.08 -5.40 -3.01
N VAL A 24 17.27 -5.48 -1.95
CA VAL A 24 16.28 -6.56 -1.79
C VAL A 24 15.25 -6.53 -2.92
N VAL A 25 14.79 -5.33 -3.30
CA VAL A 25 13.87 -5.15 -4.43
C VAL A 25 14.52 -5.59 -5.74
N PHE A 26 15.79 -5.25 -5.97
CA PHE A 26 16.52 -5.69 -7.16
C PHE A 26 16.58 -7.22 -7.24
N ASP A 27 16.94 -7.89 -6.15
CA ASP A 27 16.99 -9.35 -6.07
C ASP A 27 15.59 -9.97 -6.24
N GLY A 28 14.56 -9.33 -5.68
CA GLY A 28 13.16 -9.75 -5.84
C GLY A 28 12.69 -9.72 -7.29
N VAL A 29 13.00 -8.64 -8.02
CA VAL A 29 12.65 -8.53 -9.46
C VAL A 29 13.39 -9.59 -10.28
N LYS A 30 14.68 -9.81 -10.00
CA LYS A 30 15.45 -10.83 -10.68
C LYS A 30 14.86 -12.23 -10.47
N ALA A 31 14.59 -12.58 -9.20
CA ALA A 31 14.00 -13.88 -8.86
C ALA A 31 12.61 -14.07 -9.49
N ALA A 32 11.77 -13.03 -9.48
CA ALA A 32 10.44 -13.06 -10.09
C ALA A 32 10.52 -13.25 -11.60
N THR A 33 11.46 -12.57 -12.28
CA THR A 33 11.69 -12.70 -13.73
C THR A 33 12.16 -14.12 -14.09
N GLU A 34 13.12 -14.66 -13.35
CA GLU A 34 13.64 -16.02 -13.58
C GLU A 34 12.58 -17.09 -13.35
N ALA A 35 11.67 -16.87 -12.39
CA ALA A 35 10.56 -17.78 -12.09
C ALA A 35 9.34 -17.62 -13.00
N GLY A 36 9.28 -16.60 -13.87
CA GLY A 36 8.12 -16.29 -14.69
C GLY A 36 6.92 -15.87 -13.84
N THR A 37 7.14 -15.12 -12.76
CA THR A 37 6.10 -14.67 -11.83
C THR A 37 5.27 -13.55 -12.46
N ASP A 38 3.94 -13.68 -12.41
CA ASP A 38 3.02 -12.68 -12.98
C ASP A 38 2.94 -11.42 -12.14
N VAL A 39 3.00 -11.54 -10.81
CA VAL A 39 2.84 -10.42 -9.87
C VAL A 39 3.91 -10.47 -8.79
N LEU A 40 4.68 -9.39 -8.65
CA LEU A 40 5.62 -9.16 -7.55
C LEU A 40 5.08 -8.08 -6.63
N ILE A 41 4.91 -8.40 -5.35
CA ILE A 41 4.52 -7.45 -4.31
C ILE A 41 5.76 -7.03 -3.51
N VAL A 42 6.02 -5.73 -3.46
CA VAL A 42 7.12 -5.13 -2.70
C VAL A 42 6.54 -4.47 -1.45
N ASP A 43 6.78 -5.07 -0.29
CA ASP A 43 6.39 -4.50 1.01
C ASP A 43 7.49 -3.58 1.52
N THR A 44 7.17 -2.32 1.74
CA THR A 44 8.14 -1.29 2.13
C THR A 44 7.96 -0.88 3.59
N ALA A 45 9.02 -0.31 4.18
CA ALA A 45 8.90 0.28 5.51
C ALA A 45 7.83 1.39 5.53
N GLY A 46 7.03 1.43 6.60
CA GLY A 46 5.96 2.43 6.79
C GLY A 46 6.19 3.36 7.99
N ARG A 47 7.40 3.42 8.54
CA ARG A 47 7.70 4.18 9.76
C ARG A 47 7.85 5.67 9.48
N LEU A 48 6.78 6.42 9.68
CA LEU A 48 6.76 7.89 9.53
C LEU A 48 7.60 8.66 10.56
N GLN A 49 8.09 8.00 11.62
CA GLN A 49 8.91 8.67 12.64
C GLN A 49 10.21 9.26 12.07
N ASN A 50 10.76 8.66 11.02
CA ASN A 50 11.88 9.19 10.27
C ASN A 50 11.48 9.45 8.81
N LYS A 51 10.59 10.43 8.63
CA LYS A 51 9.94 10.75 7.36
C LYS A 51 10.93 10.96 6.22
N ARG A 52 12.04 11.65 6.46
CA ARG A 52 13.03 11.97 5.42
C ARG A 52 13.72 10.71 4.90
N GLU A 53 14.21 9.86 5.80
CA GLU A 53 14.88 8.61 5.41
C GLU A 53 13.92 7.68 4.65
N LEU A 54 12.67 7.56 5.13
CA LEU A 54 11.64 6.78 4.44
C LEU A 54 11.39 7.30 3.02
N MET A 55 11.29 8.61 2.83
CA MET A 55 11.07 9.20 1.51
C MET A 55 12.26 8.99 0.57
N ASP A 56 13.48 9.12 1.08
CA ASP A 56 14.71 8.86 0.32
C ASP A 56 14.80 7.37 -0.09
N GLU A 57 14.41 6.47 0.81
CA GLU A 57 14.36 5.03 0.55
C GLU A 57 13.33 4.69 -0.54
N LEU A 58 12.10 5.20 -0.44
CA LEU A 58 11.05 4.99 -1.45
C LEU A 58 11.45 5.53 -2.82
N ALA A 59 12.04 6.73 -2.86
CA ALA A 59 12.56 7.31 -4.09
C ALA A 59 13.67 6.44 -4.70
N LYS A 60 14.54 5.84 -3.87
CA LYS A 60 15.58 4.92 -4.31
C LYS A 60 14.99 3.63 -4.88
N ILE A 61 14.03 3.01 -4.18
CA ILE A 61 13.33 1.80 -4.64
C ILE A 61 12.67 2.06 -6.00
N ARG A 62 11.92 3.15 -6.14
CA ARG A 62 11.27 3.52 -7.39
C ARG A 62 12.27 3.68 -8.54
N ARG A 63 13.43 4.29 -8.28
CA ARG A 63 14.50 4.45 -9.27
C ARG A 63 15.10 3.12 -9.69
N VAL A 64 15.29 2.19 -8.75
CA VAL A 64 15.80 0.84 -9.04
C VAL A 64 14.81 0.07 -9.89
N LEU A 65 13.53 0.07 -9.53
CA LEU A 65 12.45 -0.56 -10.31
C LEU A 65 12.41 -0.03 -11.74
N GLY A 66 12.39 1.29 -11.94
CA GLY A 66 12.34 1.92 -13.26
C GLY A 66 13.58 1.68 -14.13
N ARG A 67 14.73 1.28 -13.54
CA ARG A 67 15.91 0.86 -14.29
C ARG A 67 15.81 -0.60 -14.77
N LEU A 68 15.10 -1.44 -14.03
CA LEU A 68 14.89 -2.85 -14.37
C LEU A 68 13.75 -3.03 -15.37
N ASN A 69 12.70 -2.24 -15.20
CA ASN A 69 11.56 -2.15 -16.11
C ASN A 69 11.07 -0.71 -16.13
N VAL A 70 11.08 -0.06 -17.30
CA VAL A 70 10.70 1.36 -17.46
C VAL A 70 9.26 1.64 -17.05
N GLU A 71 8.38 0.64 -17.11
CA GLU A 71 6.98 0.75 -16.70
C GLU A 71 6.76 0.47 -15.20
N ALA A 72 7.78 -0.04 -14.49
CA ALA A 72 7.67 -0.34 -13.06
C ALA A 72 7.97 0.89 -12.17
N PRO A 73 7.31 0.97 -11.00
CA PRO A 73 6.24 0.11 -10.53
C PRO A 73 4.94 0.39 -11.29
N HIS A 74 4.19 -0.67 -11.66
CA HIS A 74 2.92 -0.54 -12.38
C HIS A 74 1.85 0.07 -11.47
N ASP A 75 1.84 -0.36 -10.19
CA ASP A 75 0.96 0.14 -9.16
C ASP A 75 1.75 0.50 -7.90
N VAL A 76 1.37 1.61 -7.27
CA VAL A 76 1.85 2.04 -5.96
C VAL A 76 0.64 2.23 -5.06
N VAL A 77 0.41 1.27 -4.18
CA VAL A 77 -0.74 1.23 -3.30
C VAL A 77 -0.36 1.76 -1.91
N LEU A 78 -1.00 2.84 -1.49
CA LEU A 78 -0.83 3.37 -0.15
C LEU A 78 -1.87 2.78 0.80
N VAL A 79 -1.41 2.10 1.85
CA VAL A 79 -2.26 1.56 2.91
C VAL A 79 -2.37 2.59 4.03
N LEU A 80 -3.60 3.01 4.33
CA LEU A 80 -3.92 4.01 5.33
C LEU A 80 -4.79 3.47 6.45
N ASP A 81 -4.55 3.95 7.64
CA ASP A 81 -5.39 3.69 8.81
C ASP A 81 -6.45 4.81 8.92
N ALA A 82 -7.73 4.44 8.78
CA ALA A 82 -8.85 5.40 8.84
C ALA A 82 -8.96 6.11 10.21
N THR A 83 -8.35 5.55 11.26
CA THR A 83 -8.34 6.19 12.59
C THR A 83 -7.48 7.44 12.65
N ASN A 84 -6.57 7.62 11.69
CA ASN A 84 -5.66 8.77 11.64
C ASN A 84 -6.35 10.09 11.19
N GLY A 85 -7.61 10.04 10.73
CA GLY A 85 -8.38 11.21 10.35
C GLY A 85 -7.64 12.10 9.34
N GLN A 86 -7.54 13.41 9.61
CA GLN A 86 -6.88 14.39 8.73
C GLN A 86 -5.39 14.09 8.47
N ASN A 87 -4.70 13.40 9.36
CA ASN A 87 -3.31 13.00 9.15
C ASN A 87 -3.19 12.01 7.97
N ALA A 88 -4.21 11.20 7.69
CA ALA A 88 -4.20 10.31 6.54
C ALA A 88 -4.18 11.10 5.21
N LEU A 89 -4.89 12.23 5.13
CA LEU A 89 -4.88 13.09 3.94
C LEU A 89 -3.50 13.69 3.68
N GLN A 90 -2.83 14.16 4.73
CA GLN A 90 -1.45 14.67 4.60
C GLN A 90 -0.47 13.56 4.17
N GLN A 91 -0.68 12.33 4.62
CA GLN A 91 0.11 11.19 4.16
C GLN A 91 -0.07 10.95 2.66
N ILE A 92 -1.30 10.97 2.15
CA ILE A 92 -1.58 10.80 0.72
C ILE A 92 -0.79 11.80 -0.10
N GLU A 93 -0.82 13.08 0.26
CA GLU A 93 -0.11 14.15 -0.46
C GLU A 93 1.39 13.86 -0.58
N ILE A 94 2.03 13.55 0.54
CA ILE A 94 3.47 13.32 0.59
C ILE A 94 3.87 12.06 -0.18
N PHE A 95 3.16 10.95 0.03
CA PHE A 95 3.48 9.70 -0.64
C PHE A 95 3.15 9.76 -2.14
N LYS A 96 2.12 10.52 -2.54
CA LYS A 96 1.80 10.74 -3.94
C LYS A 96 2.93 11.46 -4.68
N GLU A 97 3.51 12.48 -4.03
CA GLU A 97 4.64 13.24 -4.60
C GLU A 97 5.90 12.38 -4.74
N VAL A 98 6.28 11.66 -3.70
CA VAL A 98 7.57 10.93 -3.64
C VAL A 98 7.49 9.56 -4.31
N ALA A 99 6.47 8.77 -3.97
CA ALA A 99 6.33 7.40 -4.44
C ALA A 99 5.48 7.27 -5.70
N GLY A 100 4.66 8.28 -6.03
CA GLY A 100 3.77 8.23 -7.18
C GLY A 100 2.59 7.29 -6.95
N VAL A 101 1.91 7.42 -5.78
CA VAL A 101 0.76 6.59 -5.41
C VAL A 101 -0.30 6.58 -6.51
N THR A 102 -0.73 5.38 -6.89
CA THR A 102 -1.76 5.14 -7.92
C THR A 102 -3.09 4.69 -7.35
N GLY A 103 -3.13 4.21 -6.10
CA GLY A 103 -4.35 3.75 -5.46
C GLY A 103 -4.21 3.61 -3.94
N LEU A 104 -5.35 3.42 -3.28
CA LEU A 104 -5.47 3.39 -1.83
C LEU A 104 -6.06 2.09 -1.33
N VAL A 105 -5.63 1.66 -0.15
CA VAL A 105 -6.31 0.69 0.70
C VAL A 105 -6.55 1.34 2.05
N MET A 106 -7.79 1.31 2.54
CA MET A 106 -8.15 1.88 3.83
C MET A 106 -8.44 0.78 4.83
N THR A 107 -7.78 0.83 5.98
CA THR A 107 -7.95 -0.15 7.07
C THR A 107 -8.69 0.44 8.27
N LYS A 108 -9.16 -0.41 9.16
CA LYS A 108 -9.85 -0.05 10.41
C LYS A 108 -11.13 0.77 10.20
N LEU A 109 -11.91 0.41 9.18
CA LEU A 109 -13.20 1.02 8.85
C LEU A 109 -14.38 0.46 9.67
N ASP A 110 -14.12 -0.32 10.68
CA ASP A 110 -15.10 -0.94 11.58
C ASP A 110 -15.86 0.05 12.49
N GLY A 111 -15.86 1.34 12.15
CA GLY A 111 -16.61 2.39 12.86
C GLY A 111 -17.12 3.48 11.93
N THR A 112 -18.40 3.82 12.04
CA THR A 112 -19.12 4.78 11.18
C THR A 112 -18.54 6.20 11.13
N ALA A 113 -17.84 6.64 12.18
CA ALA A 113 -17.21 7.96 12.25
C ALA A 113 -15.98 8.11 11.34
N ARG A 114 -15.50 7.02 10.75
CA ARG A 114 -14.22 6.97 10.01
C ARG A 114 -14.40 7.05 8.49
N GLY A 115 -15.61 6.91 7.99
CA GLY A 115 -15.90 6.96 6.56
C GLY A 115 -15.64 8.33 5.93
N GLY A 116 -15.71 9.42 6.69
CA GLY A 116 -15.49 10.77 6.19
C GLY A 116 -14.10 10.99 5.58
N VAL A 117 -13.05 10.37 6.14
CA VAL A 117 -11.68 10.47 5.62
C VAL A 117 -11.53 9.77 4.26
N LEU A 118 -12.28 8.69 4.06
CA LEU A 118 -12.30 7.94 2.81
C LEU A 118 -12.92 8.75 1.68
N VAL A 119 -14.07 9.40 1.95
CA VAL A 119 -14.73 10.29 1.00
C VAL A 119 -13.82 11.48 0.66
N ALA A 120 -13.24 12.12 1.67
CA ALA A 120 -12.32 13.24 1.48
C ALA A 120 -11.08 12.83 0.66
N ALA A 121 -10.51 11.65 0.89
CA ALA A 121 -9.38 11.14 0.14
C ALA A 121 -9.72 10.90 -1.33
N ALA A 122 -10.87 10.30 -1.61
CA ALA A 122 -11.35 10.06 -2.97
C ALA A 122 -11.61 11.37 -3.73
N GLU A 123 -12.29 12.33 -3.08
CA GLU A 123 -12.65 13.61 -3.68
C GLU A 123 -11.43 14.51 -3.92
N GLN A 124 -10.56 14.65 -2.91
CA GLN A 124 -9.43 15.59 -2.96
C GLN A 124 -8.30 15.12 -3.86
N TYR A 125 -8.02 13.81 -3.88
CA TYR A 125 -6.84 13.28 -4.58
C TYR A 125 -7.18 12.54 -5.87
N GLY A 126 -8.44 12.18 -6.10
CA GLY A 126 -8.89 11.46 -7.28
C GLY A 126 -8.26 10.06 -7.42
N LEU A 127 -7.79 9.48 -6.30
CA LEU A 127 -7.17 8.17 -6.29
C LEU A 127 -8.23 7.08 -6.11
N PRO A 128 -8.17 5.98 -6.88
CA PRO A 128 -9.05 4.85 -6.68
C PRO A 128 -8.79 4.19 -5.33
N ILE A 129 -9.86 3.77 -4.65
CA ILE A 129 -9.78 2.92 -3.47
C ILE A 129 -10.00 1.50 -3.93
N HIS A 130 -9.01 0.63 -3.74
CA HIS A 130 -9.07 -0.75 -4.22
C HIS A 130 -9.71 -1.69 -3.21
N ALA A 131 -9.40 -1.51 -1.94
CA ALA A 131 -9.88 -2.40 -0.89
C ALA A 131 -10.04 -1.68 0.46
N ILE A 132 -10.82 -2.30 1.33
CA ILE A 132 -11.02 -1.89 2.72
C ILE A 132 -10.69 -3.05 3.67
N GLY A 133 -10.02 -2.72 4.77
CA GLY A 133 -9.79 -3.64 5.89
C GLY A 133 -10.78 -3.37 7.01
N VAL A 134 -11.53 -4.40 7.37
CA VAL A 134 -12.58 -4.35 8.40
C VAL A 134 -12.28 -5.27 9.59
N GLY A 135 -11.08 -5.84 9.64
CA GLY A 135 -10.62 -6.72 10.71
C GLY A 135 -9.19 -7.23 10.42
N GLU A 136 -8.79 -8.34 11.05
CA GLU A 136 -7.41 -8.85 10.99
C GLU A 136 -7.28 -10.21 10.27
N LYS A 137 -8.39 -10.82 9.83
CA LYS A 137 -8.39 -12.10 9.12
C LYS A 137 -8.23 -11.88 7.60
N MET A 138 -7.91 -12.95 6.88
CA MET A 138 -7.79 -12.89 5.41
C MET A 138 -9.05 -12.35 4.74
N ASP A 139 -10.22 -12.80 5.19
CA ASP A 139 -11.51 -12.41 4.63
C ASP A 139 -11.96 -10.99 5.04
N ASP A 140 -11.20 -10.35 5.95
CA ASP A 140 -11.48 -8.99 6.42
C ASP A 140 -10.85 -7.92 5.51
N LEU A 141 -10.06 -8.30 4.51
CA LEU A 141 -9.67 -7.44 3.39
C LEU A 141 -10.67 -7.65 2.25
N ARG A 142 -11.49 -6.63 1.98
CA ARG A 142 -12.58 -6.70 1.00
C ARG A 142 -12.38 -5.71 -0.14
N PRO A 143 -12.79 -6.04 -1.36
CA PRO A 143 -12.87 -5.06 -2.44
C PRO A 143 -13.70 -3.85 -2.00
N PHE A 144 -13.30 -2.67 -2.47
CA PHE A 144 -14.06 -1.46 -2.20
C PHE A 144 -15.37 -1.45 -3.00
N ASP A 145 -16.49 -1.34 -2.29
CA ASP A 145 -17.83 -1.16 -2.86
C ASP A 145 -18.35 0.22 -2.44
N PRO A 146 -18.42 1.21 -3.35
CA PRO A 146 -18.81 2.57 -3.02
C PRO A 146 -20.25 2.67 -2.52
N ASP A 147 -21.17 1.85 -3.04
CA ASP A 147 -22.57 1.89 -2.64
C ASP A 147 -22.77 1.33 -1.24
N LEU A 148 -22.07 0.23 -0.92
CA LEU A 148 -22.09 -0.34 0.41
C LEU A 148 -21.48 0.61 1.44
N VAL A 149 -20.31 1.19 1.12
CA VAL A 149 -19.62 2.13 2.01
C VAL A 149 -20.47 3.40 2.23
N ALA A 150 -21.07 3.95 1.18
CA ALA A 150 -21.95 5.10 1.30
C ALA A 150 -23.15 4.81 2.22
N LYS A 151 -23.78 3.64 2.12
CA LYS A 151 -24.87 3.21 3.00
C LYS A 151 -24.43 3.11 4.47
N VAL A 152 -23.25 2.50 4.69
CA VAL A 152 -22.68 2.39 6.06
C VAL A 152 -22.41 3.77 6.66
N ILE A 153 -21.83 4.69 5.88
CA ILE A 153 -21.54 6.06 6.33
C ILE A 153 -22.85 6.82 6.62
N ALA A 154 -23.87 6.65 5.78
CA ALA A 154 -25.18 7.30 5.95
C ALA A 154 -26.03 6.67 7.06
N GLY A 155 -25.60 5.53 7.65
CA GLY A 155 -26.37 4.83 8.69
C GLY A 155 -27.68 4.20 8.18
N VAL A 156 -27.73 3.83 6.89
CA VAL A 156 -28.89 3.21 6.22
C VAL A 156 -28.60 1.77 5.74
N ALA A 157 -27.54 1.17 6.24
CA ALA A 157 -27.16 -0.23 5.96
C ALA A 157 -27.66 -1.16 7.05
#